data_77233217049bcc2401edeee4f9720245
#
_entry.id   77233217049bcc2401edeee4f9720245
#
_cell.length_a   1.000
_cell.length_b   1.000
_cell.length_c   1.000
_cell.angle_alpha   90.00
_cell.angle_beta   90.00
_cell.angle_gamma   90.00
#
_symmetry.space_group_name_H-M   'P 1'
#
loop_
_entity.id
_entity.type
_entity.pdbx_description
1 polymer ?
#
loop_
_entity_poly.entity_id
_entity_poly.type
_entity_poly.pdbx_seq_one_letter_code
_entity_poly.pdbx_strand_id
1 'polypeptide(L)'
;MDTGTYPWHTEIVSTTFWVGEVFDPNASDGSQVISTYDSHWLQSYGGCDGVVTSGTCETEIRRAGNGYFPTSMKPQQNPFYLDLPFDDVNDPHAAATRNDVIPWAKDPAYQAIAADSSASLMKNRWVQLTSRGQTCYGQIEDAGPGVYDDANYVFGTNDARPANTKFNGAGMDVSPALNGCLHFTDINGENDKVNWRFVEEKDVPPGPWLTIVTRSGVR
;
A
#
# COMPACT_ATOMS: atom_id res chain seq x y z
N MET A 1 24.51 -11.27 -2.56
CA MET A 1 24.14 -10.78 -3.88
C MET A 1 22.63 -10.66 -3.87
N ASP A 2 22.12 -9.49 -4.25
CA ASP A 2 20.66 -9.28 -4.33
C ASP A 2 20.15 -10.04 -5.56
N THR A 3 19.36 -11.08 -5.34
CA THR A 3 18.76 -11.91 -6.40
C THR A 3 17.34 -11.45 -6.73
N GLY A 4 16.99 -10.20 -6.35
CA GLY A 4 15.65 -9.67 -6.55
C GLY A 4 15.25 -9.63 -8.02
N THR A 5 14.09 -10.20 -8.33
CA THR A 5 13.51 -10.24 -9.68
C THR A 5 13.05 -8.85 -10.14
N TYR A 6 12.72 -7.96 -9.19
CA TYR A 6 12.15 -6.63 -9.47
C TYR A 6 13.14 -5.51 -9.17
N PRO A 7 13.12 -4.41 -9.94
CA PRO A 7 14.01 -3.27 -9.74
C PRO A 7 13.72 -2.55 -8.42
N TRP A 8 14.72 -1.84 -7.90
CA TRP A 8 14.55 -0.89 -6.82
C TRP A 8 14.08 0.47 -7.36
N HIS A 9 13.15 1.07 -6.64
CA HIS A 9 12.79 2.47 -6.73
C HIS A 9 13.38 3.17 -5.51
N THR A 10 14.16 4.23 -5.72
CA THR A 10 14.99 4.80 -4.68
C THR A 10 14.57 6.23 -4.32
N GLU A 11 14.75 6.62 -3.04
CA GLU A 11 14.49 7.98 -2.57
C GLU A 11 13.06 8.48 -2.89
N ILE A 12 12.07 7.60 -2.83
CA ILE A 12 10.67 7.93 -3.08
C ILE A 12 10.07 8.56 -1.83
N VAL A 13 9.47 9.74 -1.98
CA VAL A 13 8.68 10.37 -0.92
C VAL A 13 7.47 9.49 -0.62
N SER A 14 7.24 9.25 0.67
CA SER A 14 6.14 8.44 1.16
C SER A 14 5.38 9.18 2.26
N THR A 15 4.08 9.20 2.16
CA THR A 15 3.16 9.69 3.17
C THR A 15 2.54 8.53 3.96
N THR A 16 1.68 8.83 4.92
CA THR A 16 1.00 7.82 5.71
C THR A 16 -0.51 8.02 5.58
N PHE A 17 -1.23 6.92 5.43
CA PHE A 17 -2.68 6.88 5.42
C PHE A 17 -3.17 5.72 6.31
N TRP A 18 -4.44 5.73 6.71
CA TRP A 18 -4.96 4.66 7.55
C TRP A 18 -6.43 4.37 7.30
N VAL A 19 -6.80 3.13 7.53
CA VAL A 19 -8.20 2.69 7.41
C VAL A 19 -9.09 3.51 8.34
N GLY A 20 -10.08 4.19 7.75
CA GLY A 20 -10.99 5.08 8.49
C GLY A 20 -10.53 6.53 8.58
N GLU A 21 -9.42 6.91 7.97
CA GLU A 21 -8.99 8.30 7.86
C GLU A 21 -10.07 9.15 7.16
N VAL A 22 -10.24 10.38 7.61
CA VAL A 22 -11.07 11.38 6.92
C VAL A 22 -10.15 12.42 6.32
N PHE A 23 -9.70 12.17 5.09
CA PHE A 23 -8.78 13.03 4.38
C PHE A 23 -9.43 14.36 3.96
N ASP A 24 -10.65 14.30 3.40
CA ASP A 24 -11.49 15.47 3.11
C ASP A 24 -12.90 15.24 3.65
N PRO A 25 -13.25 15.87 4.79
CA PRO A 25 -14.57 15.71 5.38
C PRO A 25 -15.73 16.25 4.50
N ASN A 26 -15.41 16.99 3.43
CA ASN A 26 -16.38 17.47 2.48
C ASN A 26 -16.51 16.57 1.24
N ALA A 27 -15.62 15.59 1.08
CA ALA A 27 -15.76 14.61 0.01
C ALA A 27 -16.99 13.74 0.26
N SER A 28 -17.84 13.64 -0.74
CA SER A 28 -19.10 12.88 -0.66
C SER A 28 -18.93 11.40 -1.05
N ASP A 29 -17.75 11.03 -1.52
CA ASP A 29 -17.46 9.69 -2.06
C ASP A 29 -17.12 8.63 -0.98
N GLY A 30 -16.79 9.07 0.25
CA GLY A 30 -16.43 8.17 1.34
C GLY A 30 -15.09 7.45 1.13
N SER A 31 -14.22 8.00 0.28
CA SER A 31 -12.94 7.38 -0.11
C SER A 31 -12.04 7.03 1.08
N GLN A 32 -12.14 7.78 2.19
CA GLN A 32 -11.33 7.54 3.39
C GLN A 32 -11.71 6.28 4.17
N VAL A 33 -12.88 5.72 3.94
CA VAL A 33 -13.37 4.52 4.64
C VAL A 33 -13.41 3.28 3.74
N ILE A 34 -13.12 3.47 2.46
CA ILE A 34 -13.04 2.40 1.46
C ILE A 34 -11.63 2.39 0.84
N SER A 35 -11.23 1.28 0.26
CA SER A 35 -10.12 1.23 -0.68
C SER A 35 -10.63 1.10 -2.11
N THR A 36 -9.75 1.37 -3.07
CA THR A 36 -10.06 1.11 -4.49
C THR A 36 -10.39 -0.38 -4.75
N TYR A 37 -9.90 -1.27 -3.90
CA TYR A 37 -10.07 -2.72 -4.00
C TYR A 37 -11.09 -3.30 -3.01
N ASP A 38 -11.56 -2.54 -2.02
CA ASP A 38 -12.55 -2.99 -1.02
C ASP A 38 -13.51 -1.86 -0.62
N SER A 39 -14.72 -1.92 -1.18
CA SER A 39 -15.77 -0.93 -0.89
C SER A 39 -16.27 -0.95 0.54
N HIS A 40 -15.87 -1.95 1.33
CA HIS A 40 -16.22 -2.10 2.75
C HIS A 40 -14.97 -2.19 3.64
N TRP A 41 -13.88 -1.52 3.24
CA TRP A 41 -12.57 -1.70 3.85
C TRP A 41 -12.57 -1.46 5.37
N LEU A 42 -13.25 -0.43 5.85
CA LEU A 42 -13.39 -0.18 7.29
C LEU A 42 -13.93 -1.41 8.04
N GLN A 43 -14.97 -2.06 7.49
CA GLN A 43 -15.58 -3.27 8.10
C GLN A 43 -14.66 -4.48 7.92
N SER A 44 -14.08 -4.65 6.74
CA SER A 44 -13.17 -5.75 6.42
C SER A 44 -11.90 -5.75 7.27
N TYR A 45 -11.38 -4.56 7.54
CA TYR A 45 -10.21 -4.38 8.41
C TYR A 45 -10.53 -4.60 9.89
N GLY A 46 -11.79 -4.38 10.29
CA GLY A 46 -12.27 -4.54 11.67
C GLY A 46 -12.49 -3.23 12.40
N GLY A 47 -12.47 -2.09 11.69
CA GLY A 47 -12.69 -0.75 12.23
C GLY A 47 -11.54 0.22 11.91
N CYS A 48 -11.53 1.34 12.61
CA CYS A 48 -10.50 2.39 12.51
C CYS A 48 -9.11 1.84 12.86
N ASP A 49 -8.13 2.05 11.99
CA ASP A 49 -6.72 1.67 12.25
C ASP A 49 -6.02 2.70 13.16
N GLY A 50 -6.56 2.84 14.35
CA GLY A 50 -6.13 3.80 15.36
C GLY A 50 -7.14 3.95 16.46
N VAL A 51 -7.43 5.18 16.85
CA VAL A 51 -8.34 5.55 17.95
C VAL A 51 -9.47 6.42 17.42
N VAL A 52 -10.72 6.09 17.78
CA VAL A 52 -11.86 6.95 17.45
C VAL A 52 -12.00 8.01 18.54
N THR A 53 -11.75 9.27 18.19
CA THR A 53 -11.88 10.42 19.08
C THR A 53 -12.98 11.34 18.55
N SER A 54 -14.03 11.54 19.35
CA SER A 54 -15.18 12.40 18.95
C SER A 54 -15.79 12.04 17.59
N GLY A 55 -15.78 10.76 17.22
CA GLY A 55 -16.34 10.27 15.96
C GLY A 55 -15.37 10.31 14.78
N THR A 56 -14.16 10.82 14.96
CA THR A 56 -13.10 10.83 13.94
C THR A 56 -12.10 9.70 14.20
N CYS A 57 -11.72 8.98 13.16
CA CYS A 57 -10.65 7.98 13.23
C CYS A 57 -9.31 8.67 13.14
N GLU A 58 -8.57 8.67 14.23
CA GLU A 58 -7.20 9.17 14.31
C GLU A 58 -6.24 7.98 14.44
N THR A 59 -5.13 8.00 13.73
CA THR A 59 -4.13 6.95 13.89
C THR A 59 -3.27 7.18 15.13
N GLU A 60 -2.44 6.19 15.45
CA GLU A 60 -1.53 6.21 16.60
C GLU A 60 -0.12 5.78 16.19
N ILE A 61 0.89 6.32 16.89
CA ILE A 61 2.30 5.93 16.67
C ILE A 61 2.47 4.46 17.02
N ARG A 62 3.00 3.68 16.10
CA ARG A 62 3.25 2.25 16.25
C ARG A 62 4.63 1.98 16.82
N ARG A 63 4.74 0.92 17.62
CA ARG A 63 5.97 0.59 18.35
C ARG A 63 6.38 -0.88 18.14
N ALA A 64 7.68 -1.14 18.10
CA ALA A 64 8.23 -2.48 17.96
C ALA A 64 7.80 -3.45 19.08
N GLY A 65 7.59 -2.95 20.30
CA GLY A 65 7.25 -3.78 21.46
C GLY A 65 5.94 -4.55 21.33
N ASN A 66 5.01 -4.11 20.47
CA ASN A 66 3.79 -4.84 20.14
C ASN A 66 3.74 -5.26 18.66
N GLY A 67 4.90 -5.35 18.00
CA GLY A 67 4.98 -5.73 16.60
C GLY A 67 4.39 -4.70 15.64
N TYR A 68 4.32 -3.42 16.05
CA TYR A 68 3.72 -2.31 15.29
C TYR A 68 2.20 -2.41 15.06
N PHE A 69 1.53 -3.29 15.78
CA PHE A 69 0.07 -3.41 15.73
C PHE A 69 -0.62 -2.23 16.39
N PRO A 70 -1.88 -1.91 16.03
CA PRO A 70 -2.68 -0.94 16.77
C PRO A 70 -2.90 -1.40 18.21
N THR A 71 -3.03 -0.48 19.15
CA THR A 71 -3.25 -0.80 20.57
C THR A 71 -4.73 -0.81 20.95
N SER A 72 -5.56 -0.07 20.22
CA SER A 72 -6.97 0.15 20.53
C SER A 72 -7.93 -0.81 19.81
N MET A 73 -7.42 -1.57 18.82
CA MET A 73 -8.24 -2.52 18.06
C MET A 73 -7.39 -3.73 17.62
N LYS A 74 -8.05 -4.79 17.18
CA LYS A 74 -7.40 -5.96 16.59
C LYS A 74 -7.76 -6.03 15.11
N PRO A 75 -6.79 -5.80 14.20
CA PRO A 75 -7.05 -5.85 12.77
C PRO A 75 -7.42 -7.26 12.30
N GLN A 76 -8.32 -7.34 11.32
CA GLN A 76 -8.72 -8.57 10.65
C GLN A 76 -7.98 -8.79 9.33
N GLN A 77 -7.31 -7.74 8.85
CA GLN A 77 -6.42 -7.76 7.68
C GLN A 77 -5.02 -7.33 8.09
N ASN A 78 -4.07 -7.44 7.18
CA ASN A 78 -2.67 -7.11 7.45
C ASN A 78 -2.53 -5.61 7.79
N PRO A 79 -2.02 -5.25 8.98
CA PRO A 79 -1.80 -3.84 9.32
C PRO A 79 -0.59 -3.22 8.60
N PHE A 80 0.24 -4.03 7.93
CA PHE A 80 1.33 -3.56 7.09
C PHE A 80 0.82 -3.43 5.64
N TYR A 81 -0.10 -2.51 5.41
CA TYR A 81 -0.64 -2.20 4.08
C TYR A 81 0.02 -0.95 3.50
N LEU A 82 -0.07 -0.83 2.19
CA LEU A 82 0.43 0.32 1.44
C LEU A 82 -0.37 0.47 0.14
N ASP A 83 -0.17 1.58 -0.53
CA ASP A 83 -0.64 1.78 -1.88
C ASP A 83 0.49 2.19 -2.85
N LEU A 84 0.20 2.08 -4.12
CA LEU A 84 1.02 2.58 -5.23
C LEU A 84 0.09 3.19 -6.29
N PRO A 85 0.55 4.18 -7.08
CA PRO A 85 -0.30 4.92 -8.01
C PRO A 85 -0.60 4.12 -9.29
N PHE A 86 -1.25 2.96 -9.14
CA PHE A 86 -1.71 2.16 -10.27
C PHE A 86 -2.95 1.35 -9.88
N ASP A 87 -4.14 1.85 -10.26
CA ASP A 87 -5.43 1.21 -10.02
C ASP A 87 -5.83 0.35 -11.22
N ASP A 88 -5.45 -0.89 -11.19
CA ASP A 88 -5.66 -1.84 -12.30
C ASP A 88 -7.10 -2.35 -12.44
N VAL A 89 -8.05 -1.82 -11.65
CA VAL A 89 -9.47 -2.20 -11.67
C VAL A 89 -10.37 -1.02 -12.03
N ASN A 90 -10.22 0.13 -11.36
CA ASN A 90 -11.16 1.24 -11.48
C ASN A 90 -10.66 2.38 -12.35
N ASP A 91 -9.34 2.56 -12.53
CA ASP A 91 -8.82 3.51 -13.49
C ASP A 91 -8.93 2.94 -14.93
N PRO A 92 -9.62 3.60 -15.86
CA PRO A 92 -9.84 3.05 -17.19
C PRO A 92 -8.56 2.82 -18.00
N HIS A 93 -7.53 3.66 -17.83
CA HIS A 93 -6.28 3.53 -18.56
C HIS A 93 -5.38 2.44 -17.96
N ALA A 94 -5.25 2.41 -16.64
CA ALA A 94 -4.53 1.35 -15.95
C ALA A 94 -5.19 -0.03 -16.21
N ALA A 95 -6.51 -0.13 -16.11
CA ALA A 95 -7.24 -1.36 -16.39
C ALA A 95 -7.05 -1.85 -17.85
N ALA A 96 -7.04 -0.93 -18.81
CA ALA A 96 -6.83 -1.27 -20.21
C ALA A 96 -5.41 -1.77 -20.51
N THR A 97 -4.40 -1.32 -19.77
CA THR A 97 -2.99 -1.62 -20.02
C THR A 97 -2.39 -2.66 -19.07
N ARG A 98 -3.09 -3.03 -17.99
CA ARG A 98 -2.58 -3.84 -16.86
C ARG A 98 -1.87 -5.14 -17.31
N ASN A 99 -2.41 -5.84 -18.30
CA ASN A 99 -1.85 -7.11 -18.77
C ASN A 99 -0.54 -6.95 -19.57
N ASP A 100 -0.23 -5.74 -20.00
CA ASP A 100 0.99 -5.44 -20.75
C ASP A 100 2.07 -4.81 -19.88
N VAL A 101 1.69 -4.04 -18.86
CA VAL A 101 2.63 -3.29 -18.02
C VAL A 101 2.98 -3.98 -16.71
N ILE A 102 2.05 -4.76 -16.13
CA ILE A 102 2.29 -5.49 -14.87
C ILE A 102 3.18 -6.71 -15.14
N PRO A 103 4.41 -6.79 -14.55
CA PRO A 103 5.39 -7.82 -14.91
C PRO A 103 4.91 -9.26 -14.72
N TRP A 104 4.06 -9.53 -13.73
CA TRP A 104 3.57 -10.87 -13.40
C TRP A 104 2.25 -11.23 -14.08
N ALA A 105 1.64 -10.32 -14.84
CA ALA A 105 0.34 -10.57 -15.49
C ALA A 105 0.36 -11.80 -16.42
N LYS A 106 1.52 -12.11 -17.02
CA LYS A 106 1.70 -13.23 -17.95
C LYS A 106 2.15 -14.53 -17.28
N ASP A 107 2.41 -14.51 -15.97
CA ASP A 107 2.78 -15.72 -15.24
C ASP A 107 1.59 -16.67 -15.10
N PRO A 108 1.80 -18.00 -15.22
CA PRO A 108 0.70 -18.96 -15.15
C PRO A 108 -0.17 -18.85 -13.88
N ALA A 109 0.44 -18.47 -12.75
CA ALA A 109 -0.24 -18.30 -11.48
C ALA A 109 -1.23 -17.12 -11.46
N TYR A 110 -1.05 -16.13 -12.33
CA TYR A 110 -1.86 -14.91 -12.39
C TYR A 110 -2.80 -14.83 -13.58
N GLN A 111 -2.74 -15.78 -14.52
CA GLN A 111 -3.55 -15.74 -15.75
C GLN A 111 -5.06 -15.68 -15.49
N ALA A 112 -5.55 -16.37 -14.47
CA ALA A 112 -6.97 -16.34 -14.11
C ALA A 112 -7.39 -14.93 -13.63
N ILE A 113 -6.54 -14.25 -12.85
CA ILE A 113 -6.75 -12.89 -12.38
C ILE A 113 -6.64 -11.90 -13.54
N ALA A 114 -5.63 -12.07 -14.39
CA ALA A 114 -5.43 -11.22 -15.58
C ALA A 114 -6.60 -11.26 -16.56
N ALA A 115 -7.30 -12.39 -16.63
CA ALA A 115 -8.49 -12.57 -17.48
C ALA A 115 -9.78 -12.02 -16.87
N ASP A 116 -9.81 -11.75 -15.55
CA ASP A 116 -10.98 -11.23 -14.82
C ASP A 116 -10.80 -9.73 -14.57
N SER A 117 -11.55 -8.89 -15.27
CA SER A 117 -11.48 -7.44 -15.13
C SER A 117 -11.97 -6.93 -13.78
N SER A 118 -12.66 -7.73 -12.98
CA SER A 118 -13.10 -7.39 -11.62
C SER A 118 -12.10 -7.78 -10.54
N ALA A 119 -11.03 -8.49 -10.90
CA ALA A 119 -9.97 -8.89 -9.99
C ALA A 119 -8.70 -8.03 -10.21
N SER A 120 -7.98 -7.72 -9.16
CA SER A 120 -6.75 -6.93 -9.22
C SER A 120 -5.51 -7.83 -9.26
N LEU A 121 -4.54 -7.46 -10.12
CA LEU A 121 -3.18 -8.00 -10.12
C LEU A 121 -2.29 -7.31 -9.08
N MET A 122 -2.71 -6.14 -8.57
CA MET A 122 -1.98 -5.33 -7.58
C MET A 122 -2.35 -5.70 -6.15
N LYS A 123 -3.64 -5.91 -5.87
CA LYS A 123 -4.12 -6.22 -4.50
C LYS A 123 -3.40 -7.44 -3.91
N ASN A 124 -3.04 -7.36 -2.64
CA ASN A 124 -2.28 -8.36 -1.90
C ASN A 124 -0.81 -8.55 -2.37
N ARG A 125 -0.33 -7.82 -3.37
CA ARG A 125 1.06 -7.94 -3.81
C ARG A 125 2.01 -7.45 -2.72
N TRP A 126 3.08 -8.20 -2.49
CA TRP A 126 4.09 -7.88 -1.47
C TRP A 126 5.12 -6.89 -2.00
N VAL A 127 5.48 -5.96 -1.13
CA VAL A 127 6.50 -4.93 -1.35
C VAL A 127 7.51 -4.97 -0.21
N GLN A 128 8.79 -4.94 -0.56
CA GLN A 128 9.90 -4.69 0.37
C GLN A 128 10.17 -3.20 0.41
N LEU A 129 10.28 -2.64 1.62
CA LEU A 129 10.59 -1.23 1.84
C LEU A 129 11.84 -1.11 2.72
N THR A 130 12.68 -0.12 2.42
CA THR A 130 13.82 0.22 3.28
C THR A 130 13.87 1.72 3.53
N SER A 131 14.09 2.10 4.77
CA SER A 131 14.33 3.48 5.20
C SER A 131 15.14 3.48 6.47
N ARG A 132 16.07 4.43 6.63
CA ARG A 132 16.84 4.65 7.87
C ARG A 132 17.48 3.38 8.45
N GLY A 133 17.92 2.47 7.57
CA GLY A 133 18.53 1.19 7.97
C GLY A 133 17.54 0.11 8.41
N GLN A 134 16.24 0.38 8.34
CA GLN A 134 15.19 -0.61 8.58
C GLN A 134 14.77 -1.26 7.27
N THR A 135 14.31 -2.52 7.36
CA THR A 135 13.68 -3.25 6.26
C THR A 135 12.35 -3.79 6.73
N CYS A 136 11.29 -3.42 6.05
CA CYS A 136 9.91 -3.83 6.35
C CYS A 136 9.24 -4.36 5.09
N TYR A 137 8.14 -5.08 5.27
CA TYR A 137 7.36 -5.65 4.17
C TYR A 137 5.89 -5.34 4.37
N GLY A 138 5.18 -5.06 3.28
CA GLY A 138 3.75 -4.78 3.31
C GLY A 138 3.04 -5.31 2.08
N GLN A 139 1.71 -5.33 2.16
CA GLN A 139 0.83 -5.73 1.05
C GLN A 139 0.13 -4.50 0.47
N ILE A 140 -0.05 -4.50 -0.84
CA ILE A 140 -0.85 -3.48 -1.51
C ILE A 140 -2.33 -3.76 -1.23
N GLU A 141 -3.01 -2.80 -0.61
CA GLU A 141 -4.44 -2.92 -0.27
C GLU A 141 -5.28 -1.76 -0.81
N ASP A 142 -4.64 -0.75 -1.42
CA ASP A 142 -5.28 0.40 -2.05
C ASP A 142 -4.46 0.87 -3.25
N ALA A 143 -4.92 1.91 -3.95
CA ALA A 143 -4.18 2.61 -4.98
C ALA A 143 -4.10 4.12 -4.67
N GLY A 144 -2.90 4.67 -4.72
CA GLY A 144 -2.54 6.07 -4.44
C GLY A 144 -1.04 6.26 -4.32
N PRO A 145 -0.58 7.47 -3.99
CA PRO A 145 -1.28 8.75 -3.99
C PRO A 145 -1.42 9.32 -5.41
N GLY A 146 -2.65 9.55 -5.86
CA GLY A 146 -2.98 10.24 -7.14
C GLY A 146 -2.31 9.67 -8.40
N VAL A 147 -2.69 10.12 -9.60
CA VAL A 147 -2.19 9.61 -10.88
C VAL A 147 -2.23 8.08 -10.94
N TYR A 148 -3.44 7.54 -10.96
CA TYR A 148 -3.73 6.10 -10.76
C TYR A 148 -3.33 5.18 -11.93
N ASP A 149 -2.58 5.67 -12.93
CA ASP A 149 -2.11 4.94 -14.11
C ASP A 149 -0.60 5.10 -14.36
N ASP A 150 0.18 5.42 -13.30
CA ASP A 150 1.62 5.70 -13.40
C ASP A 150 2.48 4.43 -13.58
N ALA A 151 2.23 3.71 -14.69
CA ALA A 151 2.96 2.49 -15.01
C ALA A 151 4.48 2.71 -15.16
N ASN A 152 4.89 3.88 -15.66
CA ASN A 152 6.32 4.17 -15.86
C ASN A 152 7.08 4.24 -14.53
N TYR A 153 6.47 4.82 -13.51
CA TYR A 153 7.04 4.83 -12.17
C TYR A 153 6.92 3.44 -11.53
N VAL A 154 5.71 2.86 -11.47
CA VAL A 154 5.46 1.65 -10.67
C VAL A 154 6.17 0.41 -11.20
N PHE A 155 6.26 0.24 -12.53
CA PHE A 155 6.83 -0.96 -13.16
C PHE A 155 8.10 -0.69 -13.96
N GLY A 156 8.51 0.56 -14.09
CA GLY A 156 9.70 0.93 -14.85
C GLY A 156 10.99 0.40 -14.22
N THR A 157 12.00 0.20 -15.06
CA THR A 157 13.32 -0.31 -14.63
C THR A 157 14.38 0.78 -14.52
N ASN A 158 14.00 2.03 -14.80
CA ASN A 158 14.89 3.20 -14.88
C ASN A 158 14.84 4.10 -13.64
N ASP A 159 14.25 3.61 -12.54
CA ASP A 159 14.04 4.38 -11.29
C ASP A 159 13.35 5.74 -11.55
N ALA A 160 12.30 5.72 -12.38
CA ALA A 160 11.51 6.91 -12.71
C ALA A 160 10.90 7.53 -11.44
N ARG A 161 10.70 8.85 -11.47
CA ARG A 161 10.01 9.55 -10.40
C ARG A 161 8.50 9.45 -10.57
N PRO A 162 7.73 9.46 -9.45
CA PRO A 162 6.27 9.51 -9.52
C PRO A 162 5.79 10.70 -10.35
N ALA A 163 4.73 10.51 -11.12
CA ALA A 163 4.07 11.58 -11.87
C ALA A 163 3.26 12.51 -10.94
N ASN A 164 2.92 12.06 -9.74
CA ASN A 164 2.24 12.87 -8.73
C ASN A 164 3.08 14.09 -8.34
N THR A 165 2.43 15.25 -8.28
CA THR A 165 3.05 16.53 -7.88
C THR A 165 2.54 17.06 -6.54
N LYS A 166 1.53 16.41 -5.95
CA LYS A 166 1.00 16.72 -4.62
C LYS A 166 1.81 16.02 -3.54
N PHE A 167 1.64 16.42 -2.30
CA PHE A 167 2.27 15.78 -1.14
C PHE A 167 3.79 15.63 -1.31
N ASN A 168 4.44 16.71 -1.75
CA ASN A 168 5.88 16.73 -2.05
C ASN A 168 6.32 15.68 -3.10
N GLY A 169 5.44 15.35 -4.05
CA GLY A 169 5.71 14.35 -5.08
C GLY A 169 5.69 12.91 -4.55
N ALA A 170 4.89 12.63 -3.54
CA ALA A 170 4.77 11.29 -2.97
C ALA A 170 4.40 10.27 -4.05
N GLY A 171 5.06 9.12 -4.01
CA GLY A 171 4.82 7.99 -4.91
C GLY A 171 4.31 6.75 -4.19
N MET A 172 4.08 6.85 -2.89
CA MET A 172 3.58 5.76 -2.06
C MET A 172 2.96 6.34 -0.80
N ASP A 173 1.88 5.74 -0.33
CA ASP A 173 1.38 5.91 1.02
C ASP A 173 1.54 4.59 1.79
N VAL A 174 1.94 4.69 3.05
CA VAL A 174 2.16 3.52 3.90
C VAL A 174 1.25 3.55 5.12
N SER A 175 0.91 2.37 5.64
CA SER A 175 0.16 2.24 6.89
C SER A 175 0.92 2.78 8.10
N PRO A 176 0.23 3.07 9.22
CA PRO A 176 0.88 3.42 10.48
C PRO A 176 1.86 2.35 10.97
N ALA A 177 1.59 1.07 10.71
CA ALA A 177 2.49 -0.02 11.05
C ALA A 177 3.81 0.05 10.25
N LEU A 178 3.73 0.32 8.96
CA LEU A 178 4.92 0.53 8.11
C LEU A 178 5.66 1.82 8.50
N ASN A 179 4.94 2.92 8.75
CA ASN A 179 5.52 4.16 9.25
C ASN A 179 6.39 3.92 10.50
N GLY A 180 5.82 3.23 11.51
CA GLY A 180 6.56 2.88 12.72
C GLY A 180 7.74 1.94 12.46
N CYS A 181 7.57 0.93 11.60
CA CYS A 181 8.60 -0.03 11.24
C CYS A 181 9.77 0.62 10.50
N LEU A 182 9.51 1.55 9.60
CA LEU A 182 10.50 2.29 8.80
C LEU A 182 11.13 3.45 9.56
N HIS A 183 10.69 3.70 10.79
CA HIS A 183 11.13 4.81 11.64
C HIS A 183 10.93 6.19 10.98
N PHE A 184 9.78 6.40 10.34
CA PHE A 184 9.44 7.72 9.82
C PHE A 184 9.41 8.76 10.94
N THR A 185 9.71 9.99 10.60
CA THR A 185 9.83 11.07 11.60
C THR A 185 8.50 11.64 12.02
N ASP A 186 7.52 11.60 11.13
CA ASP A 186 6.21 12.18 11.34
C ASP A 186 5.14 11.29 10.71
N ILE A 187 4.07 11.02 11.45
CA ILE A 187 2.97 10.22 10.95
C ILE A 187 2.13 10.96 9.91
N ASN A 188 2.15 12.30 9.94
CA ASN A 188 1.46 13.15 8.97
C ASN A 188 2.46 13.91 8.07
N GLY A 189 3.71 13.45 8.02
CA GLY A 189 4.76 14.14 7.27
C GLY A 189 4.76 13.79 5.78
N GLU A 190 5.32 14.71 5.00
CA GLU A 190 5.50 14.58 3.55
C GLU A 190 7.00 14.59 3.15
N ASN A 191 7.89 14.24 4.07
CA ASN A 191 9.34 14.36 3.85
C ASN A 191 10.10 13.04 4.04
N ASP A 192 9.46 12.02 4.57
CA ASP A 192 10.10 10.72 4.73
C ASP A 192 10.24 10.04 3.36
N LYS A 193 11.34 9.29 3.21
CA LYS A 193 11.67 8.62 1.96
C LYS A 193 11.93 7.16 2.17
N VAL A 194 11.55 6.38 1.18
CA VAL A 194 11.78 4.94 1.13
C VAL A 194 12.49 4.55 -0.16
N ASN A 195 13.23 3.45 -0.10
CA ASN A 195 13.49 2.65 -1.27
C ASN A 195 12.57 1.44 -1.23
N TRP A 196 11.99 1.06 -2.35
CA TRP A 196 11.05 -0.05 -2.40
C TRP A 196 11.20 -0.89 -3.67
N ARG A 197 10.74 -2.13 -3.61
CA ARG A 197 10.59 -3.03 -4.76
C ARG A 197 9.50 -4.04 -4.50
N PHE A 198 8.93 -4.61 -5.54
CA PHE A 198 8.10 -5.80 -5.42
C PHE A 198 8.92 -7.02 -4.98
N VAL A 199 8.26 -7.93 -4.29
CA VAL A 199 8.83 -9.23 -3.91
C VAL A 199 7.79 -10.34 -4.06
N GLU A 200 8.24 -11.57 -4.24
CA GLU A 200 7.35 -12.73 -4.18
C GLU A 200 7.03 -13.06 -2.71
N GLU A 201 5.80 -13.53 -2.44
CA GLU A 201 5.38 -13.90 -1.07
C GLU A 201 6.35 -14.90 -0.42
N LYS A 202 6.86 -15.87 -1.19
CA LYS A 202 7.83 -16.86 -0.72
C LYS A 202 9.18 -16.29 -0.26
N ASP A 203 9.50 -15.09 -0.72
CA ASP A 203 10.75 -14.39 -0.42
C ASP A 203 10.60 -13.38 0.71
N VAL A 204 9.36 -13.23 1.26
CA VAL A 204 9.09 -12.39 2.43
C VAL A 204 9.61 -13.11 3.70
N PRO A 205 10.59 -12.54 4.41
CA PRO A 205 11.14 -13.19 5.59
C PRO A 205 10.15 -13.14 6.77
N PRO A 206 10.32 -14.03 7.76
CA PRO A 206 9.56 -13.97 9.00
C PRO A 206 9.63 -12.59 9.66
N GLY A 207 8.46 -12.08 10.08
CA GLY A 207 8.35 -10.76 10.70
C GLY A 207 6.91 -10.47 11.12
N PRO A 208 6.66 -9.31 11.77
CA PRO A 208 5.32 -8.95 12.25
C PRO A 208 4.29 -8.84 11.12
N TRP A 209 4.71 -8.51 9.91
CA TRP A 209 3.88 -8.43 8.71
C TRP A 209 3.28 -9.78 8.26
N LEU A 210 3.77 -10.90 8.75
CA LEU A 210 3.21 -12.23 8.47
C LEU A 210 2.26 -12.73 9.56
N THR A 211 2.03 -11.96 10.64
CA THR A 211 1.10 -12.34 11.72
C THR A 211 -0.35 -12.40 11.23
N ILE A 212 -0.73 -11.44 10.37
CA ILE A 212 -1.99 -11.43 9.64
C ILE A 212 -1.65 -11.13 8.18
N VAL A 213 -2.12 -11.98 7.29
CA VAL A 213 -1.92 -11.81 5.84
C VAL A 213 -3.28 -11.65 5.18
N THR A 214 -3.48 -10.55 4.46
CA THR A 214 -4.70 -10.33 3.68
C THR A 214 -4.70 -11.24 2.46
N ARG A 215 -5.84 -11.90 2.20
CA ARG A 215 -6.03 -12.81 1.06
C ARG A 215 -7.34 -12.58 0.32
N SER A 216 -8.11 -11.59 0.77
CA SER A 216 -9.36 -11.25 0.12
C SER A 216 -9.08 -10.64 -1.27
N GLY A 217 -9.87 -11.03 -2.25
CA GLY A 217 -9.92 -10.37 -3.55
C GLY A 217 -10.59 -8.99 -3.48
N VAL A 218 -10.79 -8.37 -4.64
CA VAL A 218 -11.58 -7.14 -4.81
C VAL A 218 -13.04 -7.39 -4.38
N ARG A 219 -13.67 -6.43 -3.71
CA ARG A 219 -15.06 -6.49 -3.24
C ARG A 219 -15.69 -5.10 -2.98
#